data_c6525b3d3dcc0c9edb1c2881835b2baf
#
_entry.id   c6525b3d3dcc0c9edb1c2881835b2baf
#
_cell.length_a   1.000
_cell.length_b   1.000
_cell.length_c   1.000
_cell.angle_alpha   90.00
_cell.angle_beta   90.00
_cell.angle_gamma   90.00
#
_symmetry.space_group_name_H-M   'P 1'
#
loop_
_entity.id
_entity.type
_entity.pdbx_description
1 polymer ?
#
loop_
_entity_poly.entity_id
_entity_poly.type
_entity_poly.pdbx_seq_one_letter_code
_entity_poly.pdbx_strand_id
1 'polypeptide(L)'
;MGLQRHEQNTAFAWRDATGPFRLVTEPQARQWNQDGAFLLEQVIPQATLDALIVAIDPLEAKTNEFLRTVENKRQYIARADEVTFALHVVKRAEVARQFATSTLFADLCHDLLGPDCRLYWDQAVYKKPYCPEEFPWHQDNGYNFVAPQDYLTCWIPLVDTTIDNGCPWIMPGVHQLGTLSHWHTDLGYECLSDTSGAVPIEAKAGDVVVFSSLTPHRTGPNRTGDERKAYILQFAHDPSVMLSKDGGQGTPQDDQDRQFLVIKAGEYV
;
A
#
# COMPACT_ATOMS: atom_id res chain seq x y z
N MET A 1 22.08 -8.88 -10.18
CA MET A 1 22.35 -9.40 -8.82
C MET A 1 21.19 -10.30 -8.45
N GLY A 2 21.45 -11.44 -7.75
CA GLY A 2 20.34 -12.28 -7.26
C GLY A 2 19.56 -11.56 -6.14
N LEU A 3 18.32 -11.97 -5.91
CA LEU A 3 17.48 -11.47 -4.82
C LEU A 3 18.19 -11.72 -3.46
N GLN A 4 18.36 -10.68 -2.66
CA GLN A 4 19.00 -10.77 -1.36
C GLN A 4 17.98 -10.42 -0.27
N ARG A 5 17.86 -11.26 0.76
CA ARG A 5 17.01 -11.00 1.92
C ARG A 5 17.57 -9.85 2.75
N HIS A 6 16.67 -9.04 3.31
CA HIS A 6 17.03 -8.02 4.30
C HIS A 6 17.71 -8.66 5.52
N GLU A 7 18.67 -7.97 6.15
CA GLU A 7 19.42 -8.49 7.29
C GLU A 7 18.56 -8.91 8.49
N GLN A 8 17.45 -8.20 8.72
CA GLN A 8 16.49 -8.53 9.76
C GLN A 8 15.50 -9.63 9.35
N ASN A 9 15.51 -10.07 8.09
CA ASN A 9 14.69 -11.18 7.60
C ASN A 9 15.36 -12.53 7.84
N THR A 10 15.49 -12.93 9.09
CA THR A 10 16.31 -14.09 9.49
C THR A 10 15.55 -15.42 9.51
N ALA A 11 14.24 -15.41 9.70
CA ALA A 11 13.44 -16.61 9.95
C ALA A 11 12.05 -16.59 9.28
N PHE A 12 11.84 -15.73 8.29
CA PHE A 12 10.54 -15.64 7.63
C PHE A 12 10.27 -16.89 6.78
N ALA A 13 9.06 -17.41 6.93
CA ALA A 13 8.45 -18.39 6.05
C ALA A 13 7.02 -17.93 5.74
N TRP A 14 6.71 -17.83 4.46
CA TRP A 14 5.37 -17.50 4.01
C TRP A 14 4.36 -18.52 4.53
N ARG A 15 3.21 -18.05 4.96
CA ARG A 15 2.08 -18.89 5.35
C ARG A 15 0.93 -18.63 4.40
N ASP A 16 0.44 -19.69 3.81
CA ASP A 16 -0.70 -19.61 2.92
C ASP A 16 -1.96 -19.20 3.69
N ALA A 17 -2.71 -18.27 3.12
CA ALA A 17 -4.07 -17.99 3.58
C ALA A 17 -4.95 -19.20 3.32
N THR A 18 -5.67 -19.65 4.34
CA THR A 18 -6.55 -20.83 4.29
C THR A 18 -7.89 -20.51 4.94
N GLY A 19 -9.00 -20.97 4.31
CA GLY A 19 -10.35 -20.70 4.82
C GLY A 19 -10.66 -21.38 6.17
N PRO A 20 -11.82 -21.11 6.75
CA PRO A 20 -12.94 -20.46 6.05
C PRO A 20 -12.74 -18.94 5.91
N PHE A 21 -13.07 -18.40 4.74
CA PHE A 21 -12.97 -16.97 4.42
C PHE A 21 -14.30 -16.26 4.63
N ARG A 22 -14.26 -14.96 4.94
CA ARG A 22 -15.42 -14.07 5.07
C ARG A 22 -15.73 -13.34 3.77
N LEU A 23 -14.68 -12.93 3.08
CA LEU A 23 -14.75 -12.10 1.87
C LEU A 23 -13.97 -12.70 0.69
N VAL A 24 -12.76 -13.15 0.95
CA VAL A 24 -11.85 -13.65 -0.09
C VAL A 24 -12.37 -14.96 -0.66
N THR A 25 -12.44 -15.07 -1.97
CA THR A 25 -12.82 -16.33 -2.63
C THR A 25 -11.62 -17.28 -2.72
N GLU A 26 -11.89 -18.58 -2.84
CA GLU A 26 -10.84 -19.60 -3.02
C GLU A 26 -9.89 -19.31 -4.21
N PRO A 27 -10.35 -18.82 -5.39
CA PRO A 27 -9.42 -18.40 -6.44
C PRO A 27 -8.52 -17.24 -6.04
N GLN A 28 -9.05 -16.23 -5.34
CA GLN A 28 -8.29 -15.08 -4.86
C GLN A 28 -7.27 -15.49 -3.78
N ALA A 29 -7.64 -16.39 -2.86
CA ALA A 29 -6.72 -16.95 -1.87
C ALA A 29 -5.56 -17.72 -2.55
N ARG A 30 -5.86 -18.51 -3.58
CA ARG A 30 -4.80 -19.17 -4.36
C ARG A 30 -3.88 -18.16 -5.05
N GLN A 31 -4.44 -17.10 -5.64
CA GLN A 31 -3.66 -16.04 -6.27
C GLN A 31 -2.81 -15.27 -5.25
N TRP A 32 -3.37 -14.94 -4.08
CA TRP A 32 -2.61 -14.36 -2.96
C TRP A 32 -1.43 -15.24 -2.54
N ASN A 33 -1.66 -16.52 -2.36
CA ASN A 33 -0.61 -17.46 -1.94
C ASN A 33 0.48 -17.64 -3.00
N GLN A 34 0.11 -17.63 -4.28
CA GLN A 34 1.01 -17.83 -5.40
C GLN A 34 1.74 -16.55 -5.81
N ASP A 35 1.01 -15.45 -5.96
CA ASP A 35 1.50 -14.21 -6.58
C ASP A 35 1.77 -13.10 -5.56
N GLY A 36 1.18 -13.19 -4.37
CA GLY A 36 1.24 -12.17 -3.32
C GLY A 36 0.32 -10.98 -3.58
N ALA A 37 -0.60 -11.08 -4.56
CA ALA A 37 -1.54 -10.02 -4.91
C ALA A 37 -2.76 -10.57 -5.65
N PHE A 38 -3.87 -9.84 -5.59
CA PHE A 38 -5.07 -10.09 -6.41
C PHE A 38 -5.92 -8.82 -6.52
N LEU A 39 -6.92 -8.85 -7.38
CA LEU A 39 -7.88 -7.77 -7.58
C LEU A 39 -9.24 -8.12 -6.95
N LEU A 40 -9.78 -7.19 -6.15
CA LEU A 40 -11.19 -7.16 -5.76
C LEU A 40 -11.92 -6.18 -6.66
N GLU A 41 -12.85 -6.70 -7.46
CA GLU A 41 -13.56 -5.91 -8.44
C GLU A 41 -14.85 -5.31 -7.88
N GLN A 42 -15.03 -4.00 -8.07
CA GLN A 42 -16.28 -3.26 -7.81
C GLN A 42 -16.86 -3.45 -6.40
N VAL A 43 -15.98 -3.45 -5.39
CA VAL A 43 -16.36 -3.64 -3.98
C VAL A 43 -16.62 -2.32 -3.25
N ILE A 44 -16.26 -1.18 -3.85
CA ILE A 44 -16.47 0.15 -3.26
C ILE A 44 -17.56 0.89 -4.05
N PRO A 45 -18.66 1.28 -3.40
CA PRO A 45 -19.73 2.04 -4.05
C PRO A 45 -19.24 3.41 -4.55
N GLN A 46 -19.74 3.88 -5.68
CA GLN A 46 -19.39 5.18 -6.26
C GLN A 46 -19.58 6.34 -5.28
N ALA A 47 -20.67 6.34 -4.51
CA ALA A 47 -20.90 7.38 -3.50
C ALA A 47 -19.79 7.45 -2.43
N THR A 48 -19.19 6.32 -2.07
CA THR A 48 -18.05 6.27 -1.15
C THR A 48 -16.79 6.85 -1.80
N LEU A 49 -16.53 6.52 -3.06
CA LEU A 49 -15.41 7.09 -3.82
C LEU A 49 -15.54 8.61 -3.94
N ASP A 50 -16.73 9.10 -4.29
CA ASP A 50 -17.01 10.54 -4.43
C ASP A 50 -16.76 11.27 -3.09
N ALA A 51 -17.22 10.69 -1.98
CA ALA A 51 -17.00 11.26 -0.64
C ALA A 51 -15.50 11.27 -0.25
N LEU A 52 -14.75 10.23 -0.60
CA LEU A 52 -13.29 10.16 -0.39
C LEU A 52 -12.57 11.21 -1.24
N ILE A 53 -12.90 11.34 -2.51
CA ILE A 53 -12.29 12.34 -3.41
C ILE A 53 -12.53 13.75 -2.87
N VAL A 54 -13.77 14.08 -2.48
CA VAL A 54 -14.11 15.38 -1.88
C VAL A 54 -13.31 15.69 -0.63
N ALA A 55 -13.01 14.67 0.19
CA ALA A 55 -12.23 14.85 1.40
C ALA A 55 -10.70 14.90 1.14
N ILE A 56 -10.21 14.15 0.16
CA ILE A 56 -8.77 14.00 -0.12
C ILE A 56 -8.24 15.14 -0.99
N ASP A 57 -8.97 15.58 -2.01
CA ASP A 57 -8.51 16.61 -2.96
C ASP A 57 -8.02 17.90 -2.26
N PRO A 58 -8.70 18.45 -1.25
CA PRO A 58 -8.19 19.61 -0.53
C PRO A 58 -6.91 19.33 0.29
N LEU A 59 -6.72 18.10 0.76
CA LEU A 59 -5.53 17.70 1.50
C LEU A 59 -4.33 17.55 0.58
N GLU A 60 -4.55 16.96 -0.59
CA GLU A 60 -3.55 16.87 -1.65
C GLU A 60 -3.12 18.25 -2.14
N ALA A 61 -4.08 19.13 -2.44
CA ALA A 61 -3.80 20.49 -2.88
C ALA A 61 -2.92 21.26 -1.88
N LYS A 62 -3.19 21.16 -0.57
CA LYS A 62 -2.34 21.75 0.48
C LYS A 62 -0.94 21.14 0.49
N THR A 63 -0.80 19.84 0.27
CA THR A 63 0.50 19.19 0.17
C THR A 63 1.27 19.71 -1.04
N ASN A 64 0.62 19.84 -2.19
CA ASN A 64 1.22 20.38 -3.41
C ASN A 64 1.66 21.84 -3.23
N GLU A 65 0.84 22.67 -2.60
CA GLU A 65 1.21 24.06 -2.25
C GLU A 65 2.44 24.10 -1.32
N PHE A 66 2.47 23.27 -0.30
CA PHE A 66 3.62 23.16 0.60
C PHE A 66 4.89 22.76 -0.19
N LEU A 67 4.82 21.76 -1.07
CA LEU A 67 5.95 21.34 -1.89
C LEU A 67 6.49 22.44 -2.78
N ARG A 68 5.64 23.36 -3.27
CA ARG A 68 6.09 24.54 -4.03
C ARG A 68 6.95 25.51 -3.22
N THR A 69 6.84 25.48 -1.88
CA THR A 69 7.59 26.36 -0.98
C THR A 69 8.92 25.77 -0.52
N VAL A 70 9.13 24.46 -0.66
CA VAL A 70 10.37 23.81 -0.24
C VAL A 70 11.44 23.90 -1.34
N GLU A 71 12.71 23.79 -0.93
CA GLU A 71 13.84 23.82 -1.86
C GLU A 71 13.70 22.74 -2.93
N ASN A 72 14.00 23.09 -4.17
CA ASN A 72 13.85 22.23 -5.35
C ASN A 72 12.42 21.68 -5.57
N LYS A 73 11.40 22.21 -4.88
CA LYS A 73 10.00 21.77 -4.93
C LYS A 73 9.84 20.26 -4.70
N ARG A 74 10.72 19.68 -3.91
CA ARG A 74 10.81 18.23 -3.67
C ARG A 74 11.02 17.92 -2.21
N GLN A 75 10.33 16.88 -1.72
CA GLN A 75 10.58 16.25 -0.43
C GLN A 75 10.56 14.73 -0.62
N TYR A 76 11.70 14.07 -0.48
CA TYR A 76 11.86 12.66 -0.85
C TYR A 76 11.45 12.41 -2.30
N ILE A 77 10.48 11.52 -2.52
CA ILE A 77 9.92 11.19 -3.83
C ILE A 77 8.77 12.12 -4.24
N ALA A 78 8.20 12.90 -3.30
CA ALA A 78 7.15 13.86 -3.58
C ALA A 78 7.72 15.07 -4.32
N ARG A 79 7.05 15.52 -5.38
CA ARG A 79 7.38 16.70 -6.17
C ARG A 79 6.15 17.53 -6.45
N ALA A 80 6.28 18.85 -6.26
CA ALA A 80 5.22 19.77 -6.62
C ALA A 80 4.87 19.65 -8.11
N ASP A 81 3.57 19.61 -8.39
CA ASP A 81 3.01 19.56 -9.74
C ASP A 81 3.33 18.28 -10.55
N GLU A 82 3.88 17.25 -9.90
CA GLU A 82 4.20 15.95 -10.52
C GLU A 82 3.60 14.80 -9.72
N VAL A 83 4.11 14.53 -8.51
CA VAL A 83 3.62 13.46 -7.64
C VAL A 83 3.51 13.93 -6.20
N THR A 84 2.35 13.79 -5.63
CA THR A 84 2.05 14.27 -4.27
C THR A 84 1.56 13.14 -3.37
N PHE A 85 1.83 13.30 -2.07
CA PHE A 85 1.45 12.35 -1.02
C PHE A 85 0.72 13.09 0.10
N ALA A 86 -0.58 12.90 0.20
CA ALA A 86 -1.33 13.33 1.38
C ALA A 86 -1.30 12.23 2.44
N LEU A 87 -0.40 12.38 3.42
CA LEU A 87 -0.17 11.36 4.48
C LEU A 87 -1.25 11.46 5.56
N HIS A 88 -1.59 10.32 6.15
CA HIS A 88 -2.49 10.20 7.31
C HIS A 88 -3.83 10.92 7.11
N VAL A 89 -4.51 10.58 6.03
CA VAL A 89 -5.82 11.14 5.68
C VAL A 89 -6.85 10.84 6.78
N VAL A 90 -6.76 9.65 7.40
CA VAL A 90 -7.64 9.22 8.51
C VAL A 90 -7.60 10.14 9.73
N LYS A 91 -6.51 10.90 9.93
CA LYS A 91 -6.43 11.92 11.00
C LYS A 91 -7.15 13.21 10.66
N ARG A 92 -7.45 13.45 9.38
CA ARG A 92 -7.88 14.74 8.85
C ARG A 92 -9.27 14.70 8.20
N ALA A 93 -9.78 13.50 7.93
CA ALA A 93 -11.06 13.28 7.27
C ALA A 93 -11.78 12.09 7.90
N GLU A 94 -12.92 12.38 8.56
CA GLU A 94 -13.72 11.34 9.22
C GLU A 94 -14.23 10.28 8.24
N VAL A 95 -14.59 10.67 7.02
CA VAL A 95 -14.99 9.70 5.97
C VAL A 95 -13.88 8.70 5.65
N ALA A 96 -12.62 9.11 5.66
CA ALA A 96 -11.49 8.21 5.43
C ALA A 96 -11.28 7.26 6.63
N ARG A 97 -11.49 7.75 7.86
CA ARG A 97 -11.45 6.92 9.05
C ARG A 97 -12.55 5.85 9.04
N GLN A 98 -13.79 6.24 8.76
CA GLN A 98 -14.93 5.33 8.63
C GLN A 98 -14.72 4.32 7.49
N PHE A 99 -14.15 4.76 6.38
CA PHE A 99 -13.82 3.88 5.27
C PHE A 99 -12.77 2.83 5.67
N ALA A 100 -11.68 3.24 6.33
CA ALA A 100 -10.62 2.34 6.77
C ALA A 100 -11.07 1.33 7.86
N THR A 101 -12.14 1.64 8.62
CA THR A 101 -12.75 0.73 9.62
C THR A 101 -13.95 -0.05 9.09
N SER A 102 -14.24 0.04 7.80
CA SER A 102 -15.37 -0.70 7.22
C SER A 102 -15.17 -2.21 7.28
N THR A 103 -16.27 -2.95 7.24
CA THR A 103 -16.26 -4.43 7.25
C THR A 103 -15.48 -5.01 6.08
N LEU A 104 -15.42 -4.32 4.95
CA LEU A 104 -14.59 -4.70 3.80
C LEU A 104 -13.14 -4.97 4.20
N PHE A 105 -12.51 -4.02 4.89
CA PHE A 105 -11.10 -4.16 5.28
C PHE A 105 -10.91 -5.05 6.51
N ALA A 106 -11.87 -5.05 7.43
CA ALA A 106 -11.83 -5.96 8.57
C ALA A 106 -11.90 -7.44 8.12
N ASP A 107 -12.75 -7.76 7.15
CA ASP A 107 -12.85 -9.10 6.59
C ASP A 107 -11.63 -9.49 5.75
N LEU A 108 -11.07 -8.55 4.96
CA LEU A 108 -9.78 -8.77 4.28
C LEU A 108 -8.65 -9.07 5.28
N CYS A 109 -8.55 -8.28 6.34
CA CYS A 109 -7.56 -8.51 7.41
C CYS A 109 -7.75 -9.88 8.05
N HIS A 110 -8.99 -10.24 8.41
CA HIS A 110 -9.31 -11.55 8.97
C HIS A 110 -8.83 -12.68 8.07
N ASP A 111 -9.14 -12.59 6.79
CA ASP A 111 -8.91 -13.67 5.83
C ASP A 111 -7.43 -13.83 5.44
N LEU A 112 -6.66 -12.74 5.46
CA LEU A 112 -5.28 -12.74 4.94
C LEU A 112 -4.21 -12.63 6.03
N LEU A 113 -4.52 -11.98 7.16
CA LEU A 113 -3.58 -11.75 8.25
C LEU A 113 -4.00 -12.46 9.53
N GLY A 114 -5.29 -12.51 9.82
CA GLY A 114 -5.82 -13.14 11.03
C GLY A 114 -6.73 -12.25 11.87
N PRO A 115 -7.06 -12.71 13.10
CA PRO A 115 -8.15 -12.13 13.88
C PRO A 115 -7.85 -10.81 14.59
N ASP A 116 -6.59 -10.37 14.61
CA ASP A 116 -6.15 -9.17 15.32
C ASP A 116 -5.35 -8.28 14.38
N CYS A 117 -5.97 -7.20 13.88
CA CYS A 117 -5.33 -6.28 12.94
C CYS A 117 -5.68 -4.83 13.24
N ARG A 118 -4.76 -3.96 12.83
CA ARG A 118 -4.90 -2.51 12.91
C ARG A 118 -4.53 -1.83 11.61
N LEU A 119 -5.05 -0.64 11.38
CA LEU A 119 -4.49 0.24 10.37
C LEU A 119 -3.04 0.56 10.77
N TYR A 120 -2.11 0.38 9.84
CA TYR A 120 -0.69 0.70 10.05
C TYR A 120 -0.35 2.05 9.43
N TRP A 121 -0.73 2.24 8.16
CA TRP A 121 -0.42 3.43 7.39
C TRP A 121 -1.56 3.77 6.42
N ASP A 122 -1.72 5.07 6.15
CA ASP A 122 -2.59 5.53 5.08
C ASP A 122 -2.03 6.77 4.38
N GLN A 123 -2.23 6.80 3.07
CA GLN A 123 -1.82 7.94 2.23
C GLN A 123 -2.61 7.99 0.93
N ALA A 124 -2.89 9.20 0.45
CA ALA A 124 -3.34 9.39 -0.92
C ALA A 124 -2.15 9.79 -1.80
N VAL A 125 -2.07 9.19 -2.99
CA VAL A 125 -0.98 9.43 -3.95
C VAL A 125 -1.56 9.84 -5.29
N TYR A 126 -1.28 11.08 -5.70
CA TYR A 126 -1.73 11.64 -6.96
C TYR A 126 -0.55 11.82 -7.90
N LYS A 127 -0.73 11.40 -9.15
CA LYS A 127 0.20 11.69 -10.26
C LYS A 127 -0.47 12.66 -11.21
N LYS A 128 0.11 13.83 -11.38
CA LYS A 128 -0.39 14.88 -12.28
C LYS A 128 -0.32 14.42 -13.74
N PRO A 129 -1.07 15.08 -14.64
CA PRO A 129 -0.99 14.80 -16.07
C PRO A 129 0.44 14.85 -16.59
N TYR A 130 0.80 13.90 -17.45
CA TYR A 130 2.11 13.80 -18.10
C TYR A 130 3.30 13.74 -17.13
N CYS A 131 3.08 13.22 -15.91
CA CYS A 131 4.13 12.99 -14.93
C CYS A 131 5.02 11.81 -15.37
N PRO A 132 6.30 12.03 -15.72
CA PRO A 132 7.19 10.97 -16.21
C PRO A 132 7.70 10.04 -15.09
N GLU A 133 7.56 10.45 -13.84
CA GLU A 133 8.16 9.76 -12.72
C GLU A 133 7.52 8.41 -12.45
N GLU A 134 8.37 7.40 -12.35
CA GLU A 134 7.98 6.05 -11.90
C GLU A 134 8.34 5.87 -10.42
N PHE A 135 7.56 5.07 -9.70
CA PHE A 135 8.05 4.55 -8.43
C PHE A 135 9.01 3.39 -8.69
N PRO A 136 10.16 3.34 -8.01
CA PRO A 136 11.07 2.21 -8.16
C PRO A 136 10.43 0.92 -7.63
N TRP A 137 10.96 -0.22 -8.07
CA TRP A 137 10.53 -1.52 -7.59
C TRP A 137 10.89 -1.70 -6.11
N HIS A 138 9.91 -1.71 -5.24
CA HIS A 138 10.09 -1.79 -3.80
C HIS A 138 9.08 -2.75 -3.16
N GLN A 139 9.38 -3.13 -1.95
CA GLN A 139 8.44 -3.72 -1.00
C GLN A 139 8.08 -2.66 0.03
N ASP A 140 6.83 -2.61 0.47
CA ASP A 140 6.43 -1.66 1.51
C ASP A 140 7.25 -1.86 2.79
N ASN A 141 7.48 -3.12 3.18
CA ASN A 141 8.30 -3.46 4.34
C ASN A 141 9.79 -3.15 4.17
N GLY A 142 10.23 -2.75 2.98
CA GLY A 142 11.61 -2.34 2.72
C GLY A 142 11.93 -0.91 3.11
N TYR A 143 10.94 -0.04 3.29
CA TYR A 143 11.14 1.33 3.79
C TYR A 143 11.41 1.35 5.28
N ASN A 144 10.61 0.61 6.03
CA ASN A 144 10.76 0.39 7.46
C ASN A 144 10.43 -1.08 7.75
N PHE A 145 11.31 -1.76 8.43
CA PHE A 145 11.08 -3.17 8.75
C PHE A 145 10.08 -3.30 9.90
N VAL A 146 8.86 -3.69 9.58
CA VAL A 146 7.81 -3.99 10.56
C VAL A 146 7.77 -5.49 10.80
N ALA A 147 7.56 -5.90 12.02
CA ALA A 147 7.38 -7.28 12.42
C ALA A 147 6.03 -7.47 13.13
N PRO A 148 5.21 -8.47 12.76
CA PRO A 148 5.39 -9.36 11.61
C PRO A 148 5.51 -8.61 10.29
N GLN A 149 6.30 -9.18 9.33
CA GLN A 149 6.66 -8.46 8.11
C GLN A 149 5.61 -8.58 6.99
N ASP A 150 4.68 -9.49 7.12
CA ASP A 150 3.62 -9.83 6.16
C ASP A 150 2.33 -9.04 6.45
N TYR A 151 2.37 -7.73 6.29
CA TYR A 151 1.17 -6.91 6.40
C TYR A 151 0.50 -6.66 5.04
N LEU A 152 -0.73 -6.18 5.06
CA LEU A 152 -1.62 -6.03 3.91
C LEU A 152 -1.57 -4.62 3.36
N THR A 153 -1.44 -4.47 2.05
CA THR A 153 -1.63 -3.21 1.33
C THR A 153 -2.85 -3.29 0.43
N CYS A 154 -3.76 -2.34 0.62
CA CYS A 154 -4.92 -2.10 -0.21
C CYS A 154 -4.68 -0.81 -1.02
N TRP A 155 -4.42 -0.95 -2.31
CA TRP A 155 -4.27 0.16 -3.22
C TRP A 155 -5.60 0.41 -3.94
N ILE A 156 -6.24 1.55 -3.67
CA ILE A 156 -7.60 1.89 -4.07
C ILE A 156 -7.53 2.95 -5.17
N PRO A 157 -7.85 2.61 -6.43
CA PRO A 157 -7.98 3.58 -7.50
C PRO A 157 -9.21 4.45 -7.26
N LEU A 158 -9.03 5.75 -7.14
CA LEU A 158 -10.13 6.72 -7.05
C LEU A 158 -10.62 7.14 -8.44
N VAL A 159 -9.86 6.82 -9.48
CA VAL A 159 -10.18 6.95 -10.89
C VAL A 159 -9.68 5.68 -11.60
N ASP A 160 -10.19 5.37 -12.79
CA ASP A 160 -9.72 4.22 -13.55
C ASP A 160 -8.21 4.29 -13.79
N THR A 161 -7.51 3.17 -13.62
CA THR A 161 -6.07 3.09 -13.77
C THR A 161 -5.66 2.04 -14.79
N THR A 162 -4.76 2.45 -15.67
CA THR A 162 -4.25 1.69 -16.79
C THR A 162 -2.72 1.74 -16.82
N ILE A 163 -2.11 0.97 -17.69
CA ILE A 163 -0.68 1.04 -17.95
C ILE A 163 -0.26 2.47 -18.32
N ASP A 164 -1.11 3.20 -19.07
CA ASP A 164 -0.79 4.53 -19.58
C ASP A 164 -0.83 5.63 -18.50
N ASN A 165 -1.66 5.49 -17.47
CA ASN A 165 -1.73 6.48 -16.38
C ASN A 165 -1.05 6.02 -15.07
N GLY A 166 -0.35 4.88 -15.10
CA GLY A 166 0.49 4.43 -14.01
C GLY A 166 -0.21 3.55 -13.00
N CYS A 167 -0.86 2.48 -13.45
CA CYS A 167 -1.35 1.40 -12.61
C CYS A 167 -0.20 0.70 -11.84
N PRO A 168 -0.51 -0.04 -10.78
CA PRO A 168 0.46 -0.90 -10.11
C PRO A 168 0.97 -2.02 -11.02
N TRP A 169 2.26 -2.35 -10.86
CA TRP A 169 2.89 -3.54 -11.40
C TRP A 169 3.43 -4.35 -10.22
N ILE A 170 3.32 -5.66 -10.28
CA ILE A 170 3.85 -6.56 -9.27
C ILE A 170 4.87 -7.53 -9.85
N MET A 171 5.74 -8.07 -8.98
CA MET A 171 6.57 -9.23 -9.28
C MET A 171 6.01 -10.45 -8.55
N PRO A 172 5.26 -11.33 -9.26
CA PRO A 172 4.60 -12.48 -8.64
C PRO A 172 5.58 -13.45 -7.96
N GLY A 173 5.16 -14.04 -6.84
CA GLY A 173 5.87 -15.11 -6.14
C GLY A 173 7.06 -14.67 -5.28
N VAL A 174 7.58 -13.45 -5.48
CA VAL A 174 8.78 -12.97 -4.74
C VAL A 174 8.47 -12.68 -3.27
N HIS A 175 7.24 -12.36 -2.91
CA HIS A 175 6.77 -12.14 -1.54
C HIS A 175 7.11 -13.31 -0.59
N GLN A 176 7.16 -14.54 -1.10
CA GLN A 176 7.48 -15.74 -0.32
C GLN A 176 8.90 -15.74 0.25
N LEU A 177 9.78 -14.88 -0.27
CA LEU A 177 11.14 -14.71 0.27
C LEU A 177 11.17 -13.80 1.51
N GLY A 178 10.06 -13.14 1.85
CA GLY A 178 10.02 -12.11 2.88
C GLY A 178 10.64 -10.80 2.39
N THR A 179 10.96 -9.91 3.32
CA THR A 179 11.56 -8.61 3.01
C THR A 179 12.94 -8.79 2.38
N LEU A 180 13.13 -8.16 1.23
CA LEU A 180 14.41 -8.09 0.51
C LEU A 180 15.24 -6.89 0.96
N SER A 181 16.53 -6.94 0.70
CA SER A 181 17.41 -5.79 0.81
C SER A 181 17.06 -4.74 -0.24
N HIS A 182 17.01 -3.49 0.19
CA HIS A 182 16.73 -2.35 -0.67
C HIS A 182 17.97 -1.46 -0.77
N TRP A 183 18.21 -0.89 -1.94
CA TRP A 183 19.22 0.15 -2.14
C TRP A 183 18.55 1.48 -2.45
N HIS A 184 19.24 2.55 -2.10
CA HIS A 184 18.73 3.90 -2.33
C HIS A 184 18.96 4.33 -3.78
N THR A 185 17.94 4.94 -4.38
CA THR A 185 17.97 5.61 -5.68
C THR A 185 17.50 7.05 -5.55
N ASP A 186 17.63 7.85 -6.59
CA ASP A 186 17.13 9.24 -6.60
C ASP A 186 15.60 9.31 -6.45
N LEU A 187 14.89 8.24 -6.77
CA LEU A 187 13.42 8.15 -6.68
C LEU A 187 12.91 7.39 -5.45
N GLY A 188 13.80 6.91 -4.57
CA GLY A 188 13.44 6.14 -3.37
C GLY A 188 14.22 4.83 -3.27
N TYR A 189 13.67 3.88 -2.53
CA TYR A 189 14.28 2.56 -2.33
C TYR A 189 13.90 1.59 -3.43
N GLU A 190 14.84 0.74 -3.85
CA GLU A 190 14.64 -0.26 -4.89
C GLU A 190 15.18 -1.63 -4.44
N CYS A 191 14.50 -2.73 -4.82
CA CYS A 191 14.88 -4.08 -4.43
C CYS A 191 15.03 -5.07 -5.61
N LEU A 192 14.67 -4.67 -6.84
CA LEU A 192 14.75 -5.52 -8.02
C LEU A 192 15.57 -4.85 -9.12
N SER A 193 16.51 -5.60 -9.71
CA SER A 193 17.22 -5.22 -10.92
C SER A 193 16.73 -5.95 -12.17
N ASP A 194 16.16 -7.15 -11.99
CA ASP A 194 15.51 -7.93 -13.06
C ASP A 194 13.99 -7.85 -12.85
N THR A 195 13.32 -7.35 -13.84
CA THR A 195 11.86 -7.16 -13.85
C THR A 195 11.16 -8.00 -14.92
N SER A 196 11.88 -8.98 -15.48
CA SER A 196 11.30 -9.98 -16.38
C SER A 196 10.27 -10.80 -15.62
N GLY A 197 9.04 -10.83 -16.12
CA GLY A 197 7.91 -11.48 -15.43
C GLY A 197 7.03 -10.55 -14.59
N ALA A 198 7.32 -9.25 -14.58
CA ALA A 198 6.45 -8.26 -13.96
C ALA A 198 5.07 -8.21 -14.65
N VAL A 199 4.01 -8.07 -13.86
CA VAL A 199 2.62 -8.08 -14.33
C VAL A 199 1.94 -6.77 -13.92
N PRO A 200 1.32 -6.02 -14.87
CA PRO A 200 0.51 -4.87 -14.56
C PRO A 200 -0.84 -5.29 -13.97
N ILE A 201 -1.38 -4.49 -13.06
CA ILE A 201 -2.73 -4.64 -12.53
C ILE A 201 -3.51 -3.36 -12.88
N GLU A 202 -4.20 -3.38 -14.02
CA GLU A 202 -5.16 -2.34 -14.35
C GLU A 202 -6.39 -2.50 -13.48
N ALA A 203 -6.96 -1.39 -13.00
CA ALA A 203 -8.09 -1.41 -12.08
C ALA A 203 -9.03 -0.24 -12.33
N LYS A 204 -10.32 -0.45 -12.14
CA LYS A 204 -11.34 0.59 -12.25
C LYS A 204 -11.57 1.26 -10.91
N ALA A 205 -12.08 2.48 -10.92
CA ALA A 205 -12.61 3.11 -9.73
C ALA A 205 -13.65 2.20 -9.07
N GLY A 206 -13.48 1.92 -7.77
CA GLY A 206 -14.32 0.96 -7.04
C GLY A 206 -13.70 -0.42 -6.83
N ASP A 207 -12.62 -0.72 -7.52
CA ASP A 207 -11.79 -1.91 -7.26
C ASP A 207 -10.84 -1.68 -6.07
N VAL A 208 -10.22 -2.77 -5.60
CA VAL A 208 -9.09 -2.72 -4.68
C VAL A 208 -8.00 -3.67 -5.20
N VAL A 209 -6.83 -3.14 -5.48
CA VAL A 209 -5.63 -3.96 -5.70
C VAL A 209 -5.06 -4.34 -4.34
N VAL A 210 -5.15 -5.62 -4.02
CA VAL A 210 -4.71 -6.18 -2.73
C VAL A 210 -3.37 -6.84 -2.93
N PHE A 211 -2.36 -6.47 -2.13
CA PHE A 211 -1.05 -7.12 -2.17
C PHE A 211 -0.37 -7.13 -0.80
N SER A 212 0.52 -8.10 -0.62
CA SER A 212 1.35 -8.19 0.58
C SER A 212 2.40 -7.07 0.59
N SER A 213 2.69 -6.53 1.77
CA SER A 213 3.85 -5.65 1.99
C SER A 213 5.18 -6.23 1.49
N LEU A 214 5.22 -7.54 1.27
CA LEU A 214 6.36 -8.31 0.78
C LEU A 214 6.36 -8.49 -0.74
N THR A 215 5.28 -8.12 -1.42
CA THR A 215 5.20 -8.19 -2.89
C THR A 215 5.96 -7.01 -3.48
N PRO A 216 7.06 -7.24 -4.22
CA PRO A 216 7.71 -6.16 -4.92
C PRO A 216 6.76 -5.57 -5.95
N HIS A 217 6.63 -4.26 -5.91
CA HIS A 217 5.71 -3.53 -6.78
C HIS A 217 6.28 -2.17 -7.17
N ARG A 218 5.70 -1.59 -8.21
CA ARG A 218 5.94 -0.21 -8.64
C ARG A 218 4.66 0.39 -9.21
N THR A 219 4.64 1.70 -9.43
CA THR A 219 3.62 2.34 -10.29
C THR A 219 4.31 3.09 -11.42
N GLY A 220 3.81 2.89 -12.64
CA GLY A 220 4.34 3.51 -13.84
C GLY A 220 4.14 5.04 -13.90
N PRO A 221 4.65 5.71 -14.96
CA PRO A 221 4.41 7.12 -15.20
C PRO A 221 2.94 7.37 -15.56
N ASN A 222 2.49 8.61 -15.40
CA ASN A 222 1.22 9.04 -15.97
C ASN A 222 1.49 9.75 -17.30
N ARG A 223 1.16 9.10 -18.40
CA ARG A 223 1.34 9.62 -19.77
C ARG A 223 0.07 10.28 -20.34
N THR A 224 -1.01 10.31 -19.54
CA THR A 224 -2.31 10.84 -19.96
C THR A 224 -2.49 12.30 -19.57
N GLY A 225 -3.52 12.93 -20.13
CA GLY A 225 -3.90 14.30 -19.79
C GLY A 225 -4.73 14.43 -18.51
N ASP A 226 -5.05 13.31 -17.84
CA ASP A 226 -5.87 13.27 -16.65
C ASP A 226 -5.02 12.96 -15.40
N GLU A 227 -5.45 13.44 -14.24
CA GLU A 227 -4.79 13.16 -12.96
C GLU A 227 -5.11 11.75 -12.47
N ARG A 228 -4.08 10.94 -12.18
CA ARG A 228 -4.23 9.63 -11.58
C ARG A 228 -4.29 9.76 -10.06
N LYS A 229 -5.40 9.33 -9.45
CA LYS A 229 -5.68 9.41 -8.02
C LYS A 229 -5.77 8.02 -7.42
N ALA A 230 -5.04 7.77 -6.33
CA ALA A 230 -5.14 6.54 -5.56
C ALA A 230 -5.11 6.83 -4.06
N TYR A 231 -5.81 6.01 -3.29
CA TYR A 231 -5.76 6.01 -1.83
C TYR A 231 -5.23 4.66 -1.37
N ILE A 232 -4.25 4.65 -0.49
CA ILE A 232 -3.57 3.46 0.00
C ILE A 232 -3.86 3.29 1.48
N LEU A 233 -4.32 2.10 1.87
CA LEU A 233 -4.47 1.67 3.25
C LEU A 233 -3.55 0.46 3.48
N GLN A 234 -2.81 0.48 4.57
CA GLN A 234 -1.97 -0.64 4.98
C GLN A 234 -2.41 -1.12 6.37
N PHE A 235 -2.63 -2.42 6.49
CA PHE A 235 -3.10 -3.05 7.72
C PHE A 235 -2.07 -4.07 8.20
N ALA A 236 -1.68 -3.96 9.46
CA ALA A 236 -0.72 -4.85 10.08
C ALA A 236 -1.36 -5.68 11.20
N HIS A 237 -0.68 -6.77 11.56
CA HIS A 237 -1.04 -7.55 12.75
C HIS A 237 -1.06 -6.68 14.02
N ASP A 238 -1.88 -7.04 14.98
CA ASP A 238 -1.87 -6.48 16.32
C ASP A 238 -1.43 -7.55 17.35
N PRO A 239 -0.28 -7.38 18.04
CA PRO A 239 0.63 -6.24 17.96
C PRO A 239 1.59 -6.29 16.75
N SER A 240 2.08 -5.12 16.34
CA SER A 240 3.20 -5.00 15.41
C SER A 240 4.22 -3.97 15.89
N VAL A 241 5.47 -4.16 15.47
CA VAL A 241 6.61 -3.34 15.92
C VAL A 241 7.47 -2.97 14.71
N MET A 242 7.78 -1.70 14.56
CA MET A 242 8.80 -1.25 13.62
C MET A 242 10.17 -1.45 14.25
N LEU A 243 11.00 -2.29 13.65
CA LEU A 243 12.33 -2.60 14.17
C LEU A 243 13.31 -1.45 13.91
N SER A 244 14.18 -1.21 14.87
CA SER A 244 15.26 -0.24 14.71
C SER A 244 16.38 -0.80 13.83
N LYS A 245 16.95 0.04 12.95
CA LYS A 245 18.05 -0.34 12.04
C LYS A 245 19.36 -0.68 12.78
N ASP A 246 19.53 -0.16 13.98
CA ASP A 246 20.72 -0.39 14.82
C ASP A 246 20.58 -1.57 15.79
N GLY A 247 19.48 -2.34 15.68
CA GLY A 247 19.17 -3.45 16.59
C GLY A 247 18.69 -3.02 17.99
N GLY A 248 18.36 -1.74 18.15
CA GLY A 248 17.78 -1.19 19.36
C GLY A 248 16.33 -1.62 19.59
N GLN A 249 15.71 -1.04 20.60
CA GLN A 249 14.29 -1.28 20.91
C GLN A 249 13.41 -0.83 19.75
N GLY A 250 12.54 -1.71 19.27
CA GLY A 250 11.57 -1.39 18.23
C GLY A 250 10.47 -0.46 18.75
N THR A 251 9.78 0.20 17.81
CA THR A 251 8.67 1.11 18.11
C THR A 251 7.35 0.41 17.86
N PRO A 252 6.48 0.23 18.89
CA PRO A 252 5.13 -0.27 18.69
C PRO A 252 4.35 0.56 17.67
N GLN A 253 3.53 -0.11 16.86
CA GLN A 253 2.71 0.54 15.86
C GLN A 253 1.27 0.61 16.35
N ASP A 254 0.99 1.42 17.37
CA ASP A 254 -0.28 1.47 18.12
C ASP A 254 -0.79 2.89 18.43
N ASP A 255 -0.35 3.89 17.66
CA ASP A 255 -0.85 5.27 17.74
C ASP A 255 -2.36 5.32 17.43
N GLN A 256 -3.18 5.56 18.44
CA GLN A 256 -4.65 5.51 18.36
C GLN A 256 -5.25 6.54 17.39
N ASP A 257 -4.52 7.60 17.07
CA ASP A 257 -4.99 8.62 16.12
C ASP A 257 -4.93 8.14 14.66
N ARG A 258 -4.02 7.22 14.34
CA ARG A 258 -3.77 6.76 12.96
C ARG A 258 -3.51 5.26 12.81
N GLN A 259 -3.31 4.53 13.89
CA GLN A 259 -3.02 3.08 13.90
C GLN A 259 -4.02 2.37 14.81
N PHE A 260 -5.29 2.64 14.60
CA PHE A 260 -6.40 2.07 15.38
C PHE A 260 -6.72 0.63 14.95
N LEU A 261 -7.30 -0.11 15.87
CA LEU A 261 -7.80 -1.48 15.60
C LEU A 261 -8.92 -1.44 14.56
N VAL A 262 -8.96 -2.45 13.69
CA VAL A 262 -10.04 -2.66 12.71
C VAL A 262 -10.76 -3.99 12.95
N ILE A 263 -10.03 -4.96 13.51
CA ILE A 263 -10.59 -6.25 13.95
C ILE A 263 -9.82 -6.73 15.19
N LYS A 264 -10.52 -7.29 16.19
CA LYS A 264 -9.94 -7.81 17.42
C LYS A 264 -10.62 -9.10 17.82
N ALA A 265 -9.83 -10.15 18.07
CA ALA A 265 -10.33 -11.50 18.36
C ALA A 265 -11.36 -12.00 17.31
N GLY A 266 -11.22 -11.57 16.07
CA GLY A 266 -12.14 -11.87 14.99
C GLY A 266 -13.42 -11.03 14.96
N GLU A 267 -13.61 -10.09 15.88
CA GLU A 267 -14.80 -9.22 15.92
C GLU A 267 -14.47 -7.82 15.39
N TYR A 268 -15.45 -7.16 14.76
CA TYR A 268 -15.33 -5.77 14.31
C TYR A 268 -15.19 -4.83 15.50
N VAL A 269 -14.36 -3.81 15.36
CA VAL A 269 -14.07 -2.82 16.42
C VAL A 269 -14.77 -1.49 16.16
#